data_f0aae4b78eaea8935393d687a37ccb0c
#
_entry.id   f0aae4b78eaea8935393d687a37ccb0c
#
_cell.length_a   1.000
_cell.length_b   1.000
_cell.length_c   1.000
_cell.angle_alpha   90.00
_cell.angle_beta   90.00
_cell.angle_gamma   90.00
#
_symmetry.space_group_name_H-M   'P 1'
#
loop_
_entity.id
_entity.type
_entity.pdbx_description
1 polymer ?
#
loop_
_entity_poly.entity_id
_entity_poly.type
_entity_poly.pdbx_seq_one_letter_code
_entity_poly.pdbx_strand_id
1 'polypeptide(L)'
;MKLATLIIFAGLIFVGPAALAQKEDVPKSIAGSVGGALGWAEKGFLGVAEAMPEEKYAYIPTQGNFEGVRSFGEQVKHVACAQFAFFNEIEGKTPPEHCEKGGPSKAKTKPELMQYLRDSFEYGDKVLATITAQNAVDRVEGPYAGPNTKLGMAMAALWHITDHFGQLVVYLRLNGIVPPVTQQYPLKVR
;
A
#
# COMPACT_ATOMS: atom_id res chain seq x y z
N MET A 1 67.28 18.83 42.29
CA MET A 1 66.36 19.52 41.38
C MET A 1 65.70 18.51 40.47
N LYS A 2 64.43 18.19 40.69
CA LYS A 2 63.65 17.30 39.84
C LYS A 2 62.76 18.12 38.94
N LEU A 3 63.01 18.08 37.61
CA LEU A 3 62.10 18.68 36.61
C LEU A 3 60.84 17.83 36.46
N ALA A 4 59.67 18.41 36.69
CA ALA A 4 58.40 17.77 36.41
C ALA A 4 57.97 18.18 34.97
N THR A 5 57.84 17.19 34.10
CA THR A 5 57.38 17.38 32.72
C THR A 5 55.85 17.39 32.72
N LEU A 6 55.25 18.53 32.38
CA LEU A 6 53.81 18.68 32.25
C LEU A 6 53.37 18.22 30.85
N ILE A 7 52.64 17.11 30.75
CA ILE A 7 52.04 16.62 29.50
C ILE A 7 50.65 17.24 29.37
N ILE A 8 50.49 18.16 28.41
CA ILE A 8 49.18 18.74 28.07
C ILE A 8 48.50 17.80 27.04
N PHE A 9 47.43 17.11 27.48
CA PHE A 9 46.56 16.35 26.56
C PHE A 9 45.61 17.34 25.86
N ALA A 10 45.85 17.64 24.59
CA ALA A 10 44.91 18.37 23.76
C ALA A 10 43.82 17.39 23.27
N GLY A 11 42.63 17.40 23.92
CA GLY A 11 41.50 16.64 23.47
C GLY A 11 40.92 17.22 22.17
N LEU A 12 41.08 16.51 21.04
CA LEU A 12 40.34 16.83 19.81
C LEU A 12 38.86 16.48 20.01
N ILE A 13 38.00 17.47 20.14
CA ILE A 13 36.55 17.29 20.06
C ILE A 13 36.19 17.09 18.58
N PHE A 14 35.93 15.86 18.18
CA PHE A 14 35.34 15.52 16.88
C PHE A 14 33.87 15.94 16.88
N VAL A 15 33.54 17.13 16.41
CA VAL A 15 32.17 17.51 16.09
C VAL A 15 31.86 16.87 14.74
N GLY A 16 31.25 15.68 14.78
CA GLY A 16 30.72 15.05 13.58
C GLY A 16 29.63 15.94 12.97
N PRO A 17 29.48 15.96 11.62
CA PRO A 17 28.42 16.73 10.98
C PRO A 17 27.07 16.25 11.53
N ALA A 18 26.36 17.13 12.22
CA ALA A 18 24.96 16.90 12.54
C ALA A 18 24.22 16.69 11.21
N ALA A 19 23.78 15.48 10.95
CA ALA A 19 22.89 15.20 9.84
C ALA A 19 21.63 16.06 10.06
N LEU A 20 21.54 17.17 9.33
CA LEU A 20 20.31 17.94 9.25
C LEU A 20 19.28 17.00 8.66
N ALA A 21 18.39 16.48 9.50
CA ALA A 21 17.23 15.76 9.03
C ALA A 21 16.49 16.69 8.06
N GLN A 22 16.52 16.35 6.76
CA GLN A 22 15.77 17.07 5.76
C GLN A 22 14.31 17.00 6.20
N LYS A 23 13.77 18.18 6.53
CA LYS A 23 12.34 18.30 6.88
C LYS A 23 11.59 18.01 5.59
N GLU A 24 11.03 16.80 5.48
CA GLU A 24 10.19 16.46 4.34
C GLU A 24 9.08 17.51 4.22
N ASP A 25 8.89 18.04 3.01
CA ASP A 25 7.87 19.05 2.76
C ASP A 25 6.48 18.42 2.98
N VAL A 26 5.68 19.05 3.82
CA VAL A 26 4.31 18.64 4.06
C VAL A 26 3.51 18.77 2.76
N PRO A 27 2.70 17.77 2.38
CA PRO A 27 1.85 17.86 1.18
C PRO A 27 0.96 19.12 1.21
N LYS A 28 0.95 19.85 0.09
CA LYS A 28 0.22 21.14 -0.02
C LYS A 28 -1.07 21.03 -0.86
N SER A 29 -1.46 19.80 -1.18
CA SER A 29 -2.69 19.54 -1.95
C SER A 29 -3.45 18.34 -1.38
N ILE A 30 -4.73 18.23 -1.72
CA ILE A 30 -5.58 17.09 -1.40
C ILE A 30 -4.99 15.82 -2.02
N ALA A 31 -4.67 15.88 -3.33
CA ALA A 31 -4.05 14.75 -4.03
C ALA A 31 -2.73 14.31 -3.38
N GLY A 32 -1.87 15.25 -2.98
CA GLY A 32 -0.62 14.93 -2.30
C GLY A 32 -0.82 14.29 -0.93
N SER A 33 -1.79 14.78 -0.14
CA SER A 33 -2.09 14.22 1.18
C SER A 33 -2.68 12.81 1.10
N VAL A 34 -3.66 12.60 0.21
CA VAL A 34 -4.27 11.28 -0.01
C VAL A 34 -3.29 10.34 -0.68
N GLY A 35 -2.53 10.82 -1.69
CA GLY A 35 -1.53 10.04 -2.40
C GLY A 35 -0.40 9.53 -1.49
N GLY A 36 0.02 10.32 -0.51
CA GLY A 36 0.98 9.85 0.50
C GLY A 36 0.45 8.65 1.30
N ALA A 37 -0.81 8.71 1.75
CA ALA A 37 -1.44 7.62 2.49
C ALA A 37 -1.71 6.40 1.58
N LEU A 38 -2.19 6.64 0.36
CA LEU A 38 -2.44 5.60 -0.64
C LEU A 38 -1.14 4.87 -1.00
N GLY A 39 -0.06 5.61 -1.31
CA GLY A 39 1.24 5.02 -1.64
C GLY A 39 1.84 4.17 -0.53
N TRP A 40 1.58 4.48 0.76
CA TRP A 40 1.96 3.59 1.85
C TRP A 40 1.17 2.29 1.85
N ALA A 41 -0.15 2.35 1.61
CA ALA A 41 -1.01 1.18 1.53
C ALA A 41 -0.62 0.30 0.33
N GLU A 42 -0.40 0.89 -0.84
CA GLU A 42 0.03 0.23 -2.07
C GLU A 42 1.38 -0.47 -1.91
N LYS A 43 2.38 0.25 -1.36
CA LYS A 43 3.70 -0.32 -1.06
C LYS A 43 3.60 -1.51 -0.10
N GLY A 44 2.78 -1.37 0.95
CA GLY A 44 2.52 -2.45 1.90
C GLY A 44 1.89 -3.66 1.23
N PHE A 45 0.85 -3.43 0.42
CA PHE A 45 0.14 -4.48 -0.30
C PHE A 45 1.01 -5.19 -1.33
N LEU A 46 1.77 -4.44 -2.15
CA LEU A 46 2.77 -4.99 -3.08
C LEU A 46 3.80 -5.87 -2.36
N GLY A 47 4.33 -5.40 -1.23
CA GLY A 47 5.28 -6.16 -0.43
C GLY A 47 4.71 -7.48 0.08
N VAL A 48 3.45 -7.49 0.54
CA VAL A 48 2.77 -8.71 0.99
C VAL A 48 2.50 -9.65 -0.18
N ALA A 49 2.02 -9.14 -1.31
CA ALA A 49 1.79 -9.93 -2.51
C ALA A 49 3.10 -10.56 -3.02
N GLU A 50 4.21 -9.81 -3.04
CA GLU A 50 5.52 -10.33 -3.45
C GLU A 50 6.08 -11.39 -2.51
N ALA A 51 5.84 -11.27 -1.20
CA ALA A 51 6.38 -12.18 -0.19
C ALA A 51 5.80 -13.61 -0.27
N MET A 52 4.59 -13.79 -0.81
CA MET A 52 3.98 -15.12 -0.97
C MET A 52 4.63 -15.84 -2.16
N PRO A 53 5.18 -17.06 -1.98
CA PRO A 53 5.64 -17.88 -3.10
C PRO A 53 4.53 -18.20 -4.10
N GLU A 54 4.87 -18.33 -5.38
CA GLU A 54 3.88 -18.53 -6.44
C GLU A 54 3.04 -19.79 -6.24
N GLU A 55 3.65 -20.87 -5.82
CA GLU A 55 2.98 -22.14 -5.53
C GLU A 55 1.94 -22.05 -4.40
N LYS A 56 1.99 -20.97 -3.61
CA LYS A 56 1.04 -20.69 -2.52
C LYS A 56 -0.02 -19.63 -2.87
N TYR A 57 -0.05 -19.16 -4.09
CA TYR A 57 -1.08 -18.19 -4.52
C TYR A 57 -2.50 -18.78 -4.51
N ALA A 58 -2.63 -20.10 -4.65
CA ALA A 58 -3.91 -20.80 -4.51
C ALA A 58 -4.30 -21.09 -3.04
N TYR A 59 -3.49 -20.66 -2.05
CA TYR A 59 -3.75 -20.95 -0.65
C TYR A 59 -5.02 -20.26 -0.15
N ILE A 60 -5.86 -21.04 0.53
CA ILE A 60 -7.02 -20.60 1.30
C ILE A 60 -6.83 -21.11 2.74
N PRO A 61 -7.06 -20.28 3.78
CA PRO A 61 -7.02 -20.76 5.17
C PRO A 61 -8.01 -21.90 5.42
N THR A 62 -7.57 -22.92 6.18
CA THR A 62 -8.38 -24.11 6.46
C THR A 62 -8.71 -24.30 7.94
N GLN A 63 -8.07 -23.51 8.83
CA GLN A 63 -8.32 -23.57 10.28
C GLN A 63 -9.22 -22.41 10.69
N GLY A 64 -10.45 -22.69 11.01
CA GLY A 64 -11.48 -21.70 11.33
C GLY A 64 -12.61 -21.73 10.30
N ASN A 65 -13.50 -20.74 10.32
CA ASN A 65 -14.57 -20.60 9.34
C ASN A 65 -14.12 -19.67 8.21
N PHE A 66 -13.66 -20.25 7.11
CA PHE A 66 -13.20 -19.57 5.91
C PHE A 66 -13.97 -20.01 4.65
N GLU A 67 -15.22 -20.47 4.82
CA GLU A 67 -16.07 -20.80 3.69
C GLU A 67 -16.35 -19.57 2.84
N GLY A 68 -16.15 -19.68 1.52
CA GLY A 68 -16.44 -18.62 0.56
C GLY A 68 -15.39 -17.50 0.47
N VAL A 69 -14.28 -17.58 1.22
CA VAL A 69 -13.20 -16.60 1.09
C VAL A 69 -12.37 -16.83 -0.18
N ARG A 70 -11.74 -15.77 -0.64
CA ARG A 70 -10.82 -15.82 -1.78
C ARG A 70 -9.50 -16.48 -1.38
N SER A 71 -8.87 -17.17 -2.33
CA SER A 71 -7.47 -17.55 -2.23
C SER A 71 -6.58 -16.30 -2.20
N PHE A 72 -5.30 -16.46 -1.82
CA PHE A 72 -4.34 -15.36 -1.80
C PHE A 72 -4.27 -14.62 -3.14
N GLY A 73 -4.10 -15.35 -4.26
CA GLY A 73 -4.01 -14.76 -5.59
C GLY A 73 -5.32 -14.14 -6.07
N GLU A 74 -6.47 -14.71 -5.70
CA GLU A 74 -7.77 -14.11 -6.00
C GLU A 74 -7.97 -12.79 -5.25
N GLN A 75 -7.45 -12.64 -4.01
CA GLN A 75 -7.47 -11.36 -3.31
C GLN A 75 -6.60 -10.32 -4.02
N VAL A 76 -5.38 -10.69 -4.45
CA VAL A 76 -4.49 -9.79 -5.21
C VAL A 76 -5.19 -9.31 -6.48
N LYS A 77 -5.81 -10.23 -7.22
CA LYS A 77 -6.54 -9.92 -8.44
C LYS A 77 -7.76 -9.03 -8.21
N HIS A 78 -8.51 -9.32 -7.14
CA HIS A 78 -9.67 -8.53 -6.74
C HIS A 78 -9.29 -7.08 -6.41
N VAL A 79 -8.25 -6.87 -5.61
CA VAL A 79 -7.78 -5.52 -5.26
C VAL A 79 -7.35 -4.76 -6.50
N ALA A 80 -6.61 -5.37 -7.43
CA ALA A 80 -6.23 -4.73 -8.68
C ALA A 80 -7.46 -4.30 -9.50
N CYS A 81 -8.46 -5.18 -9.65
CA CYS A 81 -9.69 -4.83 -10.35
C CYS A 81 -10.45 -3.70 -9.66
N ALA A 82 -10.59 -3.76 -8.35
CA ALA A 82 -11.32 -2.75 -7.57
C ALA A 82 -10.64 -1.36 -7.66
N GLN A 83 -9.31 -1.30 -7.70
CA GLN A 83 -8.60 -0.05 -7.93
C GLN A 83 -8.97 0.56 -9.29
N PHE A 84 -8.91 -0.22 -10.36
CA PHE A 84 -9.40 0.25 -11.67
C PHE A 84 -10.85 0.70 -11.61
N ALA A 85 -11.73 -0.02 -10.91
CA ALA A 85 -13.14 0.32 -10.80
C ALA A 85 -13.35 1.68 -10.13
N PHE A 86 -12.77 1.89 -8.96
CA PHE A 86 -12.91 3.12 -8.18
C PHE A 86 -12.40 4.34 -8.95
N PHE A 87 -11.23 4.23 -9.57
CA PHE A 87 -10.63 5.34 -10.28
C PHE A 87 -11.27 5.59 -11.65
N ASN A 88 -11.83 4.57 -12.32
CA ASN A 88 -12.67 4.78 -13.50
C ASN A 88 -13.90 5.61 -13.16
N GLU A 89 -14.58 5.31 -12.06
CA GLU A 89 -15.76 6.08 -11.64
C GLU A 89 -15.41 7.53 -11.28
N ILE A 90 -14.24 7.80 -10.68
CA ILE A 90 -13.76 9.18 -10.46
C ILE A 90 -13.60 9.95 -11.76
N GLU A 91 -13.15 9.29 -12.83
CA GLU A 91 -13.04 9.89 -14.16
C GLU A 91 -14.35 9.90 -14.96
N GLY A 92 -15.43 9.34 -14.45
CA GLY A 92 -16.70 9.18 -15.18
C GLY A 92 -16.64 8.11 -16.29
N LYS A 93 -15.70 7.16 -16.19
CA LYS A 93 -15.56 6.02 -17.10
C LYS A 93 -16.32 4.81 -16.56
N THR A 94 -16.72 3.92 -17.46
CA THR A 94 -17.32 2.63 -17.07
C THR A 94 -16.29 1.76 -16.33
N PRO A 95 -16.58 1.35 -15.10
CA PRO A 95 -15.67 0.47 -14.35
C PRO A 95 -15.66 -0.96 -14.94
N PRO A 96 -14.59 -1.74 -14.70
CA PRO A 96 -14.59 -3.16 -15.04
C PRO A 96 -15.67 -3.90 -14.25
N GLU A 97 -16.32 -4.86 -14.90
CA GLU A 97 -17.34 -5.70 -14.29
C GLU A 97 -16.72 -6.85 -13.48
N HIS A 98 -17.48 -7.38 -12.53
CA HIS A 98 -17.14 -8.59 -11.78
C HIS A 98 -15.83 -8.51 -10.99
N CYS A 99 -15.50 -7.35 -10.44
CA CYS A 99 -14.30 -7.18 -9.61
C CYS A 99 -14.34 -8.08 -8.36
N GLU A 100 -15.51 -8.46 -7.87
CA GLU A 100 -15.66 -9.44 -6.78
C GLU A 100 -15.04 -10.81 -7.14
N LYS A 101 -14.90 -11.11 -8.45
CA LYS A 101 -14.22 -12.31 -9.00
C LYS A 101 -12.87 -11.98 -9.66
N GLY A 102 -12.36 -10.76 -9.46
CA GLY A 102 -11.11 -10.28 -10.03
C GLY A 102 -11.23 -9.67 -11.43
N GLY A 103 -12.46 -9.44 -11.90
CA GLY A 103 -12.77 -8.72 -13.14
C GLY A 103 -12.37 -9.45 -14.43
N PRO A 104 -12.31 -8.71 -15.55
CA PRO A 104 -12.07 -9.27 -16.89
C PRO A 104 -10.61 -9.66 -17.15
N SER A 105 -9.68 -9.34 -16.25
CA SER A 105 -8.26 -9.66 -16.43
C SER A 105 -8.03 -11.15 -16.59
N LYS A 106 -7.17 -11.52 -17.55
CA LYS A 106 -6.75 -12.91 -17.81
C LYS A 106 -5.55 -13.34 -16.96
N ALA A 107 -4.99 -12.46 -16.12
CA ALA A 107 -3.86 -12.75 -15.24
C ALA A 107 -4.15 -13.97 -14.34
N LYS A 108 -3.22 -14.92 -14.29
CA LYS A 108 -3.32 -16.17 -13.54
C LYS A 108 -2.06 -16.49 -12.76
N THR A 109 -0.88 -16.22 -13.30
CA THR A 109 0.40 -16.45 -12.66
C THR A 109 0.75 -15.30 -11.72
N LYS A 110 1.62 -15.54 -10.73
CA LYS A 110 2.09 -14.48 -9.83
C LYS A 110 2.65 -13.28 -10.60
N PRO A 111 3.56 -13.44 -11.60
CA PRO A 111 4.07 -12.29 -12.35
C PRO A 111 2.96 -11.48 -13.04
N GLU A 112 1.98 -12.14 -13.65
CA GLU A 112 0.86 -11.47 -14.32
C GLU A 112 -0.04 -10.72 -13.33
N LEU A 113 -0.34 -11.33 -12.18
CA LEU A 113 -1.13 -10.72 -11.12
C LEU A 113 -0.41 -9.52 -10.51
N MET A 114 0.89 -9.62 -10.28
CA MET A 114 1.72 -8.51 -9.78
C MET A 114 1.80 -7.37 -10.80
N GLN A 115 1.84 -7.66 -12.09
CA GLN A 115 1.80 -6.62 -13.12
C GLN A 115 0.44 -5.94 -13.14
N TYR A 116 -0.64 -6.70 -13.16
CA TYR A 116 -2.02 -6.16 -13.11
C TYR A 116 -2.25 -5.27 -11.89
N LEU A 117 -1.71 -5.67 -10.73
CA LEU A 117 -1.76 -4.88 -9.50
C LEU A 117 -0.98 -3.56 -9.64
N ARG A 118 0.25 -3.60 -10.14
CA ARG A 118 1.06 -2.38 -10.39
C ARG A 118 0.36 -1.42 -11.36
N ASP A 119 -0.16 -1.96 -12.46
CA ASP A 119 -0.87 -1.15 -13.47
C ASP A 119 -2.09 -0.46 -12.86
N SER A 120 -2.81 -1.13 -11.96
CA SER A 120 -3.98 -0.57 -11.27
C SER A 120 -3.62 0.57 -10.32
N PHE A 121 -2.51 0.45 -9.61
CA PHE A 121 -2.00 1.50 -8.71
C PHE A 121 -1.49 2.70 -9.50
N GLU A 122 -0.67 2.47 -10.53
CA GLU A 122 -0.20 3.55 -11.41
C GLU A 122 -1.35 4.33 -12.06
N TYR A 123 -2.40 3.62 -12.46
CA TYR A 123 -3.61 4.26 -12.98
C TYR A 123 -4.31 5.10 -11.90
N GLY A 124 -4.46 4.54 -10.70
CA GLY A 124 -5.04 5.23 -9.56
C GLY A 124 -4.30 6.52 -9.21
N ASP A 125 -2.97 6.48 -9.15
CA ASP A 125 -2.12 7.65 -8.89
C ASP A 125 -2.33 8.75 -9.93
N LYS A 126 -2.40 8.40 -11.22
CA LYS A 126 -2.66 9.37 -12.31
C LYS A 126 -4.01 10.05 -12.13
N VAL A 127 -5.05 9.29 -11.80
CA VAL A 127 -6.40 9.84 -11.59
C VAL A 127 -6.46 10.69 -10.32
N LEU A 128 -5.85 10.20 -9.22
CA LEU A 128 -5.78 10.94 -7.97
C LEU A 128 -5.13 12.31 -8.13
N ALA A 129 -4.09 12.42 -8.97
CA ALA A 129 -3.42 13.68 -9.26
C ALA A 129 -4.34 14.75 -9.89
N THR A 130 -5.48 14.36 -10.45
CA THR A 130 -6.49 15.28 -11.02
C THR A 130 -7.43 15.86 -9.96
N ILE A 131 -7.41 15.35 -8.73
CA ILE A 131 -8.29 15.83 -7.64
C ILE A 131 -7.69 17.08 -7.02
N THR A 132 -8.44 18.16 -7.07
CA THR A 132 -8.09 19.49 -6.55
C THR A 132 -9.06 19.92 -5.47
N ALA A 133 -8.77 21.03 -4.78
CA ALA A 133 -9.70 21.62 -3.80
C ALA A 133 -11.04 22.05 -4.45
N GLN A 134 -11.03 22.37 -5.74
CA GLN A 134 -12.22 22.81 -6.49
C GLN A 134 -13.14 21.66 -6.87
N ASN A 135 -12.59 20.45 -7.12
CA ASN A 135 -13.37 19.31 -7.63
C ASN A 135 -13.45 18.11 -6.66
N ALA A 136 -12.80 18.18 -5.51
CA ALA A 136 -12.74 17.08 -4.54
C ALA A 136 -14.11 16.58 -4.09
N VAL A 137 -15.10 17.49 -4.02
CA VAL A 137 -16.47 17.20 -3.62
C VAL A 137 -17.42 17.04 -4.79
N ASP A 138 -16.92 17.02 -6.03
CA ASP A 138 -17.74 16.71 -7.19
C ASP A 138 -18.31 15.32 -7.05
N ARG A 139 -19.59 15.18 -7.43
CA ARG A 139 -20.31 13.91 -7.38
C ARG A 139 -19.68 12.87 -8.31
N VAL A 140 -19.52 11.67 -7.79
CA VAL A 140 -19.17 10.47 -8.54
C VAL A 140 -20.36 9.54 -8.56
N GLU A 141 -20.65 8.97 -9.73
CA GLU A 141 -21.72 7.99 -9.91
C GLU A 141 -21.15 6.71 -10.51
N GLY A 142 -21.65 5.58 -10.03
CA GLY A 142 -21.27 4.27 -10.54
C GLY A 142 -21.71 3.15 -9.59
N PRO A 143 -21.58 1.90 -10.03
CA PRO A 143 -22.02 0.74 -9.26
C PRO A 143 -21.19 0.51 -7.99
N TYR A 144 -19.96 1.01 -7.92
CA TYR A 144 -19.09 0.89 -6.75
C TYR A 144 -19.11 2.13 -5.86
N ALA A 145 -19.31 3.33 -6.45
CA ALA A 145 -19.33 4.58 -5.71
C ALA A 145 -20.57 4.72 -4.83
N GLY A 146 -21.73 4.29 -5.33
CA GLY A 146 -22.98 4.74 -4.78
C GLY A 146 -23.06 6.29 -4.80
N PRO A 147 -23.76 6.94 -3.86
CA PRO A 147 -23.73 8.39 -3.71
C PRO A 147 -22.42 8.81 -3.02
N ASN A 148 -21.41 9.19 -3.80
CA ASN A 148 -20.08 9.55 -3.32
C ASN A 148 -19.52 10.82 -4.00
N THR A 149 -18.31 11.21 -3.62
CA THR A 149 -17.54 12.30 -4.20
C THR A 149 -16.18 11.78 -4.68
N LYS A 150 -15.46 12.54 -5.50
CA LYS A 150 -14.11 12.16 -5.95
C LYS A 150 -13.17 11.85 -4.78
N LEU A 151 -13.13 12.74 -3.78
CA LEU A 151 -12.32 12.50 -2.58
C LEU A 151 -12.84 11.29 -1.78
N GLY A 152 -14.16 11.18 -1.61
CA GLY A 152 -14.76 10.06 -0.90
C GLY A 152 -14.43 8.71 -1.56
N MET A 153 -14.45 8.64 -2.90
CA MET A 153 -14.08 7.44 -3.63
C MET A 153 -12.58 7.13 -3.51
N ALA A 154 -11.70 8.14 -3.55
CA ALA A 154 -10.27 7.94 -3.30
C ALA A 154 -9.99 7.41 -1.88
N MET A 155 -10.76 7.87 -0.88
CA MET A 155 -10.69 7.34 0.49
C MET A 155 -11.24 5.91 0.59
N ALA A 156 -12.28 5.58 -0.18
CA ALA A 156 -12.78 4.20 -0.27
C ALA A 156 -11.74 3.26 -0.89
N ALA A 157 -11.01 3.71 -1.92
CA ALA A 157 -9.90 2.96 -2.50
C ALA A 157 -8.79 2.68 -1.49
N LEU A 158 -8.39 3.68 -0.69
CA LEU A 158 -7.42 3.52 0.39
C LEU A 158 -7.90 2.51 1.45
N TRP A 159 -9.15 2.66 1.91
CA TRP A 159 -9.74 1.74 2.89
C TRP A 159 -9.76 0.31 2.36
N HIS A 160 -10.15 0.10 1.11
CA HIS A 160 -10.23 -1.21 0.49
C HIS A 160 -8.86 -1.91 0.41
N ILE A 161 -7.80 -1.19 0.00
CA ILE A 161 -6.44 -1.75 0.02
C ILE A 161 -6.04 -2.16 1.44
N THR A 162 -6.29 -1.31 2.43
CA THR A 162 -5.86 -1.55 3.82
C THR A 162 -6.62 -2.72 4.46
N ASP A 163 -7.89 -2.90 4.15
CA ASP A 163 -8.69 -4.05 4.59
C ASP A 163 -8.10 -5.36 4.05
N HIS A 164 -7.88 -5.44 2.75
CA HIS A 164 -7.29 -6.62 2.12
C HIS A 164 -5.82 -6.84 2.48
N PHE A 165 -5.04 -5.77 2.72
CA PHE A 165 -3.70 -5.87 3.25
C PHE A 165 -3.68 -6.62 4.59
N GLY A 166 -4.57 -6.25 5.52
CA GLY A 166 -4.68 -6.94 6.80
C GLY A 166 -4.99 -8.43 6.65
N GLN A 167 -5.91 -8.78 5.75
CA GLN A 167 -6.25 -10.17 5.44
C GLN A 167 -5.04 -10.94 4.89
N LEU A 168 -4.34 -10.41 3.89
CA LEU A 168 -3.17 -11.08 3.29
C LEU A 168 -1.99 -11.22 4.27
N VAL A 169 -1.82 -10.31 5.22
CA VAL A 169 -0.86 -10.44 6.32
C VAL A 169 -1.15 -11.70 7.15
N VAL A 170 -2.43 -12.00 7.42
CA VAL A 170 -2.82 -13.23 8.12
C VAL A 170 -2.49 -14.46 7.27
N TYR A 171 -2.76 -14.43 5.96
CA TYR A 171 -2.43 -15.54 5.05
C TYR A 171 -0.92 -15.82 5.01
N LEU A 172 -0.05 -14.79 4.97
CA LEU A 172 1.39 -14.99 5.08
C LEU A 172 1.77 -15.71 6.37
N ARG A 173 1.26 -15.25 7.51
CA ARG A 173 1.56 -15.84 8.83
C ARG A 173 1.11 -17.28 8.94
N LEU A 174 -0.04 -17.63 8.41
CA LEU A 174 -0.54 -19.00 8.35
C LEU A 174 0.35 -19.92 7.48
N ASN A 175 1.14 -19.32 6.58
CA ASN A 175 2.13 -20.02 5.77
C ASN A 175 3.56 -19.95 6.36
N GLY A 176 3.72 -19.47 7.59
CA GLY A 176 5.02 -19.35 8.23
C GLY A 176 5.90 -18.21 7.70
N ILE A 177 5.31 -17.28 6.95
CA ILE A 177 6.02 -16.14 6.34
C ILE A 177 5.83 -14.90 7.21
N VAL A 178 6.94 -14.29 7.64
CA VAL A 178 6.90 -13.01 8.35
C VAL A 178 6.62 -11.88 7.36
N PRO A 179 5.53 -11.10 7.54
CA PRO A 179 5.20 -10.01 6.63
C PRO A 179 6.32 -8.96 6.55
N PRO A 180 6.62 -8.39 5.37
CA PRO A 180 7.70 -7.40 5.19
C PRO A 180 7.61 -6.21 6.15
N VAL A 181 6.41 -5.69 6.40
CA VAL A 181 6.19 -4.59 7.35
C VAL A 181 6.63 -4.94 8.78
N THR A 182 6.46 -6.19 9.21
CA THR A 182 6.90 -6.66 10.54
C THR A 182 8.43 -6.76 10.61
N GLN A 183 9.09 -7.09 9.49
CA GLN A 183 10.55 -7.13 9.42
C GLN A 183 11.16 -5.73 9.54
N GLN A 184 10.52 -4.71 8.95
CA GLN A 184 10.95 -3.32 9.04
C GLN A 184 10.74 -2.72 10.45
N TYR A 185 9.68 -3.14 11.14
CA TYR A 185 9.31 -2.65 12.49
C TYR A 185 9.15 -3.85 13.43
N PRO A 186 10.24 -4.53 13.83
CA PRO A 186 10.14 -5.67 14.73
C PRO A 186 9.58 -5.24 16.07
N LEU A 187 8.42 -5.79 16.44
CA LEU A 187 7.88 -5.61 17.79
C LEU A 187 8.88 -6.25 18.76
N LYS A 188 9.41 -5.44 19.68
CA LYS A 188 10.12 -5.97 20.85
C LYS A 188 9.07 -6.66 21.73
N VAL A 189 8.89 -7.98 21.53
CA VAL A 189 8.08 -8.77 22.45
C VAL A 189 8.81 -8.74 23.80
N ARG A 190 8.13 -8.21 24.81
CA ARG A 190 8.61 -8.22 26.21
C ARG A 190 8.36 -9.57 26.83
#